data_6f8e00183a3a69d7360c0fdc7e278436
#
_entry.id   6f8e00183a3a69d7360c0fdc7e278436
#
_cell.length_a   1.000
_cell.length_b   1.000
_cell.length_c   1.000
_cell.angle_alpha   90.00
_cell.angle_beta   90.00
_cell.angle_gamma   90.00
#
_symmetry.space_group_name_H-M   'P 1'
#
loop_
_entity.id
_entity.type
_entity.pdbx_description
1 polymer ?
#
loop_
_entity_poly.entity_id
_entity_poly.type
_entity_poly.pdbx_seq_one_letter_code
_entity_poly.pdbx_strand_id
1 'polypeptide(L)'
;MSKTRIVKTTCSICGPCCEVDAYVEDGKLAGVEGARNTPAQSGGLCAKGAAALQYVYNKERILYPMRRAGEKGEGKFERISWDEAYEMIAENLLRIRESYGARSTVFYAGYPKWFRPALLRMANAYGSPNFCTESSTCFQAAALAWRSIYGNGICGPDMPNVKTLMLWSSNLYHSNTPMSGMYKSLKKRGIKVIDVDPRHTVTAHDADLHLQLIPGTDGALALSMAQVIIEEDLYDKKFVEQYVYGFKEYKDYVQDFTPEKAEKITGVPKDMIRLAARTYAGEGPAGIMFSASPVVHHMNGVQNYRAVFSLIAITGNYDVKGGNRQRPAPSCPVNEFGKVRRYDQEEAIGQKEFPAWFDLSCDEAQCIRLADYILEEEAYQIKAVFAMGLNHRMWPQPQRLNEALGKLDFYVNVELFMSESSKMADLVLPACTSYEREEVHALRGGRFFFSNQAIRPLGESKNDIEIIMGVMKKMGLKDEVLLQGYDSYMEYILKPAGITLEELKSHPEGMQGKNLIPPAEKTYETQPFHTPSGKVELKSLVLEKYKASHGYEGLPVYHDYRTETSIDREEYPLILNTGSRKPQFFHARLY
;
A
#
# COMPACT_ATOMS: atom_id res chain seq x y z
N MET A 1 29.06 26.06 24.00
CA MET A 1 28.67 25.62 22.67
C MET A 1 27.83 24.38 22.84
N SER A 2 26.55 24.39 22.43
CA SER A 2 25.72 23.20 22.43
C SER A 2 26.36 22.13 21.55
N LYS A 3 26.44 20.90 22.04
CA LYS A 3 27.10 19.81 21.34
C LYS A 3 26.05 19.18 20.40
N THR A 4 26.07 19.54 19.11
CA THR A 4 25.19 18.93 18.11
C THR A 4 25.53 17.45 17.97
N ARG A 5 24.55 16.58 18.16
CA ARG A 5 24.63 15.13 17.92
C ARG A 5 23.87 14.78 16.64
N ILE A 6 24.47 14.00 15.77
CA ILE A 6 23.81 13.46 14.58
C ILE A 6 23.31 12.06 14.92
N VAL A 7 22.02 11.81 14.68
CA VAL A 7 21.38 10.50 14.91
C VAL A 7 20.89 9.96 13.55
N LYS A 8 21.32 8.76 13.21
CA LYS A 8 20.84 8.03 12.04
C LYS A 8 19.46 7.47 12.34
N THR A 9 18.47 7.88 11.57
CA THR A 9 17.06 7.49 11.77
C THR A 9 16.32 7.48 10.44
N THR A 10 15.00 7.39 10.46
CA THR A 10 14.16 7.37 9.25
C THR A 10 13.03 8.39 9.30
N CYS A 11 12.66 8.90 8.13
CA CYS A 11 11.40 9.59 7.91
C CYS A 11 10.34 8.55 7.53
N SER A 12 9.51 8.16 8.48
CA SER A 12 8.48 7.13 8.30
C SER A 12 7.09 7.69 7.92
N ILE A 13 7.02 8.92 7.36
CA ILE A 13 5.75 9.53 6.91
C ILE A 13 5.10 8.71 5.78
N CYS A 14 5.92 8.04 4.95
CA CYS A 14 5.42 7.26 3.81
C CYS A 14 6.25 5.99 3.58
N GLY A 15 5.77 5.09 2.68
CA GLY A 15 6.35 3.77 2.43
C GLY A 15 7.83 3.71 2.02
N PRO A 16 8.44 4.71 1.34
CA PRO A 16 9.87 4.73 1.10
C PRO A 16 10.75 4.71 2.35
N CYS A 17 10.27 5.18 3.51
CA CYS A 17 11.03 5.21 4.78
C CYS A 17 12.45 5.77 4.58
N CYS A 18 12.53 7.04 4.11
CA CYS A 18 13.80 7.67 3.78
C CYS A 18 14.75 7.71 4.97
N GLU A 19 15.97 7.26 4.79
CA GLU A 19 17.04 7.38 5.80
C GLU A 19 17.45 8.85 5.93
N VAL A 20 17.59 9.31 7.17
CA VAL A 20 17.88 10.71 7.47
C VAL A 20 18.93 10.85 8.56
N ASP A 21 19.67 11.94 8.47
CA ASP A 21 20.54 12.44 9.51
C ASP A 21 19.76 13.46 10.33
N ALA A 22 19.42 13.12 11.56
CA ALA A 22 18.73 14.00 12.50
C ALA A 22 19.74 14.73 13.37
N TYR A 23 19.74 16.05 13.32
CA TYR A 23 20.59 16.92 14.12
C TYR A 23 19.88 17.23 15.45
N VAL A 24 20.49 16.87 16.55
CA VAL A 24 19.92 17.03 17.90
C VAL A 24 20.79 17.96 18.71
N GLU A 25 20.19 19.01 19.27
CA GLU A 25 20.82 20.00 20.15
C GLU A 25 20.02 20.08 21.46
N ASP A 26 20.71 19.93 22.59
CA ASP A 26 20.11 19.95 23.93
C ASP A 26 18.86 19.03 24.05
N GLY A 27 18.91 17.85 23.40
CA GLY A 27 17.83 16.87 23.42
C GLY A 27 16.64 17.19 22.50
N LYS A 28 16.73 18.24 21.70
CA LYS A 28 15.70 18.64 20.72
C LYS A 28 16.17 18.43 19.30
N LEU A 29 15.25 18.06 18.42
CA LEU A 29 15.49 17.99 16.99
C LEU A 29 15.71 19.42 16.45
N ALA A 30 16.89 19.71 15.91
CA ALA A 30 17.26 21.02 15.38
C ALA A 30 17.24 21.05 13.85
N GLY A 31 17.39 19.90 13.19
CA GLY A 31 17.38 19.79 11.73
C GLY A 31 17.28 18.35 11.26
N VAL A 32 16.90 18.17 9.99
CA VAL A 32 16.86 16.87 9.34
C VAL A 32 17.35 16.99 7.91
N GLU A 33 18.28 16.14 7.51
CA GLU A 33 18.75 16.01 6.12
C GLU A 33 18.62 14.56 5.64
N GLY A 34 18.46 14.38 4.33
CA GLY A 34 18.52 13.03 3.74
C GLY A 34 19.92 12.45 3.88
N ALA A 35 20.04 11.21 4.33
CA ALA A 35 21.31 10.53 4.50
C ALA A 35 22.06 10.40 3.17
N ARG A 36 23.34 10.87 3.12
CA ARG A 36 24.11 10.94 1.85
C ARG A 36 24.89 9.67 1.55
N ASN A 37 25.28 8.93 2.56
CA ASN A 37 26.23 7.81 2.44
C ASN A 37 25.54 6.46 2.59
N THR A 38 24.29 6.33 2.15
CA THR A 38 23.57 5.07 2.18
C THR A 38 23.39 4.52 0.77
N PRO A 39 23.48 3.18 0.57
CA PRO A 39 23.33 2.57 -0.75
C PRO A 39 21.96 2.82 -1.40
N ALA A 40 20.94 3.10 -0.60
CA ALA A 40 19.55 3.26 -1.05
C ALA A 40 19.16 4.71 -1.35
N GLN A 41 19.97 5.69 -0.94
CA GLN A 41 19.58 7.10 -0.97
C GLN A 41 20.81 8.01 -1.15
N SER A 42 20.70 8.96 -2.05
CA SER A 42 21.76 9.92 -2.38
C SER A 42 21.52 11.31 -1.75
N GLY A 43 21.06 11.36 -0.51
CA GLY A 43 20.77 12.61 0.22
C GLY A 43 19.45 13.30 -0.16
N GLY A 44 18.64 12.69 -1.02
CA GLY A 44 17.36 13.25 -1.44
C GLY A 44 16.31 13.14 -0.32
N LEU A 45 15.66 14.26 0.04
CA LEU A 45 14.55 14.32 0.96
C LEU A 45 13.43 15.19 0.36
N CYS A 46 12.19 14.68 0.37
CA CYS A 46 11.07 15.45 -0.16
C CYS A 46 10.60 16.53 0.83
N ALA A 47 9.74 17.45 0.35
CA ALA A 47 9.20 18.54 1.18
C ALA A 47 8.57 18.07 2.50
N LYS A 48 7.92 16.89 2.53
CA LYS A 48 7.34 16.31 3.76
C LYS A 48 8.42 15.94 4.80
N GLY A 49 9.47 15.27 4.35
CA GLY A 49 10.58 14.90 5.23
C GLY A 49 11.38 16.12 5.70
N ALA A 50 11.60 17.11 4.82
CA ALA A 50 12.27 18.37 5.17
C ALA A 50 11.48 19.21 6.19
N ALA A 51 10.15 19.06 6.24
CA ALA A 51 9.27 19.73 7.19
C ALA A 51 9.21 19.02 8.57
N ALA A 52 10.12 18.11 8.89
CA ALA A 52 10.09 17.30 10.12
C ALA A 52 9.88 18.11 11.39
N LEU A 53 10.61 19.21 11.58
CA LEU A 53 10.49 20.05 12.77
C LEU A 53 9.09 20.63 12.93
N GLN A 54 8.46 20.99 11.81
CA GLN A 54 7.14 21.62 11.80
C GLN A 54 6.05 20.69 12.33
N TYR A 55 6.11 19.39 12.00
CA TYR A 55 5.10 18.46 12.53
C TYR A 55 5.51 17.86 13.88
N VAL A 56 6.78 17.64 14.15
CA VAL A 56 7.26 17.14 15.47
C VAL A 56 6.90 18.11 16.57
N TYR A 57 7.17 19.39 16.39
CA TYR A 57 6.93 20.44 17.40
C TYR A 57 5.64 21.24 17.16
N ASN A 58 4.72 20.73 16.36
CA ASN A 58 3.45 21.39 16.17
C ASN A 58 2.69 21.49 17.50
N LYS A 59 2.21 22.67 17.82
CA LYS A 59 1.45 22.95 19.06
C LYS A 59 0.12 22.20 19.16
N GLU A 60 -0.41 21.71 18.03
CA GLU A 60 -1.67 20.98 17.95
C GLU A 60 -1.47 19.45 18.05
N ARG A 61 -0.23 18.99 18.33
CA ARG A 61 0.00 17.58 18.58
C ARG A 61 -0.72 17.10 19.84
N ILE A 62 -1.31 15.90 19.72
CA ILE A 62 -1.82 15.16 20.87
C ILE A 62 -0.63 14.63 21.66
N LEU A 63 -0.51 15.05 22.92
CA LEU A 63 0.62 14.72 23.80
C LEU A 63 0.24 13.84 24.98
N TYR A 64 -1.05 13.65 25.22
CA TYR A 64 -1.57 12.92 26.40
C TYR A 64 -2.76 12.06 25.96
N PRO A 65 -3.02 10.92 26.64
CA PRO A 65 -4.30 10.22 26.47
C PRO A 65 -5.45 11.11 26.88
N MET A 66 -6.53 11.09 26.08
CA MET A 66 -7.69 11.95 26.29
C MET A 66 -8.98 11.19 26.12
N ARG A 67 -9.91 11.37 27.07
CA ARG A 67 -11.28 10.87 27.03
C ARG A 67 -12.23 11.97 26.55
N ARG A 68 -13.22 11.60 25.76
CA ARG A 68 -14.28 12.52 25.34
C ARG A 68 -15.08 13.01 26.54
N ALA A 69 -15.29 14.33 26.62
CA ALA A 69 -16.04 15.03 27.68
C ALA A 69 -17.34 15.71 27.17
N GLY A 70 -17.63 15.62 25.86
CA GLY A 70 -18.82 16.17 25.22
C GLY A 70 -19.46 15.18 24.25
N GLU A 71 -20.28 15.70 23.33
CA GLU A 71 -20.87 14.89 22.27
C GLU A 71 -19.83 14.48 21.22
N LYS A 72 -20.06 13.35 20.53
CA LYS A 72 -19.20 12.90 19.42
C LYS A 72 -19.15 13.97 18.32
N GLY A 73 -17.93 14.31 17.88
CA GLY A 73 -17.71 15.36 16.89
C GLY A 73 -17.51 16.76 17.46
N GLU A 74 -17.87 17.02 18.72
CA GLU A 74 -17.75 18.34 19.35
C GLU A 74 -16.28 18.72 19.62
N GLY A 75 -15.39 17.72 19.74
CA GLY A 75 -13.97 17.93 19.98
C GLY A 75 -13.60 18.31 21.41
N LYS A 76 -14.49 18.11 22.37
CA LYS A 76 -14.24 18.33 23.79
C LYS A 76 -13.66 17.09 24.43
N PHE A 77 -12.43 17.19 24.94
CA PHE A 77 -11.71 16.09 25.56
C PHE A 77 -11.08 16.54 26.87
N GLU A 78 -10.94 15.60 27.80
CA GLU A 78 -10.21 15.77 29.05
C GLU A 78 -9.03 14.78 29.10
N ARG A 79 -7.92 15.22 29.66
CA ARG A 79 -6.72 14.37 29.85
C ARG A 79 -6.99 13.31 30.90
N ILE A 80 -6.53 12.08 30.61
CA ILE A 80 -6.51 10.96 31.55
C ILE A 80 -5.11 10.33 31.60
N SER A 81 -4.89 9.41 32.51
CA SER A 81 -3.66 8.61 32.55
C SER A 81 -3.68 7.48 31.53
N TRP A 82 -2.50 6.91 31.23
CA TRP A 82 -2.40 5.72 30.41
C TRP A 82 -3.09 4.50 31.04
N ASP A 83 -3.03 4.36 32.36
CA ASP A 83 -3.68 3.24 33.07
C ASP A 83 -5.21 3.32 32.92
N GLU A 84 -5.80 4.51 33.10
CA GLU A 84 -7.22 4.75 32.85
C GLU A 84 -7.58 4.47 31.38
N ALA A 85 -6.73 4.91 30.44
CA ALA A 85 -6.97 4.67 29.02
C ALA A 85 -6.98 3.18 28.68
N TYR A 86 -6.00 2.41 29.17
CA TYR A 86 -5.95 0.96 28.96
C TYR A 86 -7.12 0.23 29.63
N GLU A 87 -7.53 0.69 30.80
CA GLU A 87 -8.69 0.15 31.53
C GLU A 87 -9.98 0.34 30.75
N MET A 88 -10.25 1.58 30.31
CA MET A 88 -11.41 1.89 29.46
C MET A 88 -11.46 1.07 28.17
N ILE A 89 -10.31 0.88 27.51
CA ILE A 89 -10.22 0.06 26.28
C ILE A 89 -10.55 -1.38 26.63
N ALA A 90 -9.93 -1.95 27.66
CA ALA A 90 -10.12 -3.34 28.05
C ALA A 90 -11.58 -3.63 28.44
N GLU A 91 -12.16 -2.79 29.29
CA GLU A 91 -13.55 -2.93 29.74
C GLU A 91 -14.54 -2.89 28.56
N ASN A 92 -14.44 -1.88 27.69
CA ASN A 92 -15.38 -1.72 26.59
C ASN A 92 -15.22 -2.81 25.52
N LEU A 93 -13.98 -3.14 25.09
CA LEU A 93 -13.77 -4.15 24.07
C LEU A 93 -14.14 -5.55 24.58
N LEU A 94 -13.84 -5.90 25.86
CA LEU A 94 -14.24 -7.18 26.43
C LEU A 94 -15.76 -7.27 26.59
N ARG A 95 -16.43 -6.22 27.06
CA ARG A 95 -17.89 -6.13 27.14
C ARG A 95 -18.55 -6.32 25.78
N ILE A 96 -18.05 -5.62 24.75
CA ILE A 96 -18.58 -5.73 23.37
C ILE A 96 -18.36 -7.15 22.83
N ARG A 97 -17.17 -7.75 23.05
CA ARG A 97 -16.89 -9.13 22.67
C ARG A 97 -17.86 -10.13 23.33
N GLU A 98 -18.14 -9.95 24.61
CA GLU A 98 -19.05 -10.81 25.35
C GLU A 98 -20.50 -10.65 24.88
N SER A 99 -20.95 -9.42 24.64
CA SER A 99 -22.35 -9.13 24.30
C SER A 99 -22.69 -9.38 22.83
N TYR A 100 -21.75 -9.16 21.90
CA TYR A 100 -22.02 -9.16 20.45
C TYR A 100 -21.09 -10.08 19.65
N GLY A 101 -20.13 -10.74 20.29
CA GLY A 101 -19.10 -11.55 19.63
C GLY A 101 -17.88 -10.72 19.18
N ALA A 102 -16.77 -11.41 18.98
CA ALA A 102 -15.50 -10.76 18.63
C ALA A 102 -15.55 -10.03 17.27
N ARG A 103 -16.36 -10.54 16.33
CA ARG A 103 -16.53 -9.92 15.00
C ARG A 103 -17.17 -8.53 15.02
N SER A 104 -17.81 -8.14 16.13
CA SER A 104 -18.39 -6.79 16.28
C SER A 104 -17.35 -5.70 16.56
N THR A 105 -16.05 -6.04 16.58
CA THR A 105 -14.94 -5.10 16.75
C THR A 105 -14.03 -5.10 15.52
N VAL A 106 -13.72 -3.90 15.01
CA VAL A 106 -12.76 -3.68 13.93
C VAL A 106 -11.43 -3.17 14.49
N PHE A 107 -10.35 -3.75 14.02
CA PHE A 107 -8.99 -3.27 14.24
C PHE A 107 -8.47 -2.65 12.95
N TYR A 108 -8.33 -1.32 12.93
CA TYR A 108 -8.00 -0.56 11.72
C TYR A 108 -6.59 0.04 11.78
N ALA A 109 -5.80 -0.20 10.74
CA ALA A 109 -4.50 0.43 10.55
C ALA A 109 -4.53 1.44 9.40
N GLY A 110 -4.13 2.66 9.68
CA GLY A 110 -3.84 3.69 8.69
C GLY A 110 -2.61 3.36 7.84
N TYR A 111 -2.07 4.40 7.18
CA TYR A 111 -0.99 4.21 6.20
C TYR A 111 0.33 3.66 6.76
N PRO A 112 0.82 4.02 7.97
CA PRO A 112 2.09 3.48 8.47
C PRO A 112 2.06 1.96 8.50
N LYS A 113 3.14 1.32 7.97
CA LYS A 113 3.16 -0.13 7.74
C LYS A 113 3.74 -0.91 8.92
N TRP A 114 4.60 -0.29 9.70
CA TRP A 114 5.46 -0.95 10.65
C TRP A 114 4.73 -1.59 11.84
N PHE A 115 3.62 -1.03 12.32
CA PHE A 115 2.83 -1.59 13.41
C PHE A 115 1.71 -2.54 12.95
N ARG A 116 1.40 -2.61 11.65
CA ARG A 116 0.31 -3.43 11.12
C ARG A 116 0.35 -4.89 11.53
N PRO A 117 1.52 -5.57 11.48
CA PRO A 117 1.61 -6.95 11.92
C PRO A 117 1.27 -7.12 13.40
N ALA A 118 1.67 -6.18 14.25
CA ALA A 118 1.34 -6.21 15.67
C ALA A 118 -0.17 -6.02 15.90
N LEU A 119 -0.81 -5.09 15.18
CA LEU A 119 -2.25 -4.88 15.26
C LEU A 119 -3.05 -6.08 14.74
N LEU A 120 -2.58 -6.74 13.66
CA LEU A 120 -3.18 -7.97 13.17
C LEU A 120 -3.09 -9.10 14.20
N ARG A 121 -1.94 -9.24 14.89
CA ARG A 121 -1.79 -10.21 15.99
C ARG A 121 -2.74 -9.90 17.15
N MET A 122 -2.93 -8.63 17.49
CA MET A 122 -3.92 -8.21 18.48
C MET A 122 -5.34 -8.58 18.06
N ALA A 123 -5.72 -8.32 16.81
CA ALA A 123 -7.03 -8.70 16.25
C ALA A 123 -7.25 -10.23 16.34
N ASN A 124 -6.23 -11.01 15.95
CA ASN A 124 -6.26 -12.48 16.04
C ASN A 124 -6.36 -12.97 17.49
N ALA A 125 -5.60 -12.38 18.42
CA ALA A 125 -5.66 -12.73 19.85
C ALA A 125 -7.00 -12.36 20.48
N TYR A 126 -7.63 -11.29 20.03
CA TYR A 126 -8.98 -10.88 20.41
C TYR A 126 -10.04 -11.82 19.84
N GLY A 127 -9.80 -12.41 18.67
CA GLY A 127 -10.71 -13.31 17.94
C GLY A 127 -11.52 -12.62 16.85
N SER A 128 -11.19 -11.36 16.48
CA SER A 128 -11.90 -10.65 15.43
C SER A 128 -11.38 -11.01 14.04
N PRO A 129 -12.26 -11.31 13.06
CA PRO A 129 -11.89 -11.44 11.65
C PRO A 129 -11.67 -10.08 10.96
N ASN A 130 -12.03 -8.98 11.64
CA ASN A 130 -12.10 -7.65 11.07
C ASN A 130 -10.83 -6.82 11.31
N PHE A 131 -9.68 -7.35 10.84
CA PHE A 131 -8.51 -6.53 10.65
C PHE A 131 -8.64 -5.79 9.32
N CYS A 132 -8.56 -4.46 9.35
CA CYS A 132 -8.71 -3.59 8.19
C CYS A 132 -7.51 -2.66 8.04
N THR A 133 -7.18 -2.31 6.80
CA THR A 133 -6.21 -1.25 6.52
C THR A 133 -6.72 -0.28 5.46
N GLU A 134 -6.10 0.89 5.34
CA GLU A 134 -6.40 1.82 4.25
C GLU A 134 -6.10 1.21 2.88
N SER A 135 -5.25 0.17 2.84
CA SER A 135 -4.86 -0.47 1.58
C SER A 135 -6.02 -1.19 0.89
N SER A 136 -7.05 -1.60 1.64
CA SER A 136 -8.27 -2.19 1.06
C SER A 136 -9.03 -1.22 0.16
N THR A 137 -8.91 0.08 0.41
CA THR A 137 -9.45 1.15 -0.45
C THR A 137 -8.35 1.86 -1.28
N CYS A 138 -7.17 1.24 -1.43
CA CYS A 138 -6.02 1.83 -2.12
C CYS A 138 -5.25 0.76 -2.91
N PHE A 139 -4.06 0.39 -2.44
CA PHE A 139 -3.08 -0.44 -3.16
C PHE A 139 -3.53 -1.89 -3.38
N GLN A 140 -4.33 -2.46 -2.51
CA GLN A 140 -4.68 -3.90 -2.58
C GLN A 140 -5.44 -4.26 -3.86
N ALA A 141 -6.16 -3.33 -4.48
CA ALA A 141 -6.79 -3.60 -5.79
C ALA A 141 -5.74 -3.91 -6.87
N ALA A 142 -4.57 -3.24 -6.86
CA ALA A 142 -3.45 -3.58 -7.74
C ALA A 142 -2.84 -4.94 -7.39
N ALA A 143 -2.73 -5.26 -6.10
CA ALA A 143 -2.24 -6.57 -5.65
C ALA A 143 -3.20 -7.69 -6.05
N LEU A 144 -4.51 -7.47 -5.97
CA LEU A 144 -5.55 -8.39 -6.43
C LEU A 144 -5.45 -8.61 -7.95
N ALA A 145 -5.31 -7.53 -8.72
CA ALA A 145 -5.12 -7.62 -10.17
C ALA A 145 -3.89 -8.47 -10.52
N TRP A 146 -2.75 -8.25 -9.83
CA TRP A 146 -1.55 -9.04 -10.03
C TRP A 146 -1.74 -10.52 -9.66
N ARG A 147 -2.28 -10.78 -8.47
CA ARG A 147 -2.50 -12.16 -7.97
C ARG A 147 -3.47 -12.95 -8.84
N SER A 148 -4.48 -12.29 -9.41
CA SER A 148 -5.42 -12.94 -10.33
C SER A 148 -4.78 -13.39 -11.65
N ILE A 149 -3.57 -12.92 -11.96
CA ILE A 149 -2.80 -13.29 -13.16
C ILE A 149 -1.66 -14.24 -12.81
N TYR A 150 -0.85 -13.92 -11.78
CA TYR A 150 0.41 -14.61 -11.48
C TYR A 150 0.36 -15.48 -10.22
N GLY A 151 -0.68 -15.35 -9.39
CA GLY A 151 -0.86 -16.13 -8.16
C GLY A 151 0.09 -15.78 -7.01
N ASN A 152 1.01 -14.83 -7.18
CA ASN A 152 2.02 -14.46 -6.19
C ASN A 152 2.02 -12.95 -5.87
N GLY A 153 2.96 -12.53 -5.01
CA GLY A 153 3.15 -11.12 -4.68
C GLY A 153 3.66 -10.30 -5.86
N ILE A 154 3.32 -9.01 -5.87
CA ILE A 154 3.69 -8.07 -6.93
C ILE A 154 5.21 -8.05 -7.17
N CYS A 155 5.61 -8.23 -8.42
CA CYS A 155 6.98 -8.09 -8.89
C CYS A 155 7.22 -6.69 -9.47
N GLY A 156 8.32 -6.06 -9.08
CA GLY A 156 8.78 -4.82 -9.69
C GLY A 156 9.78 -5.05 -10.82
N PRO A 157 10.09 -4.02 -11.63
CA PRO A 157 11.12 -4.12 -12.66
C PRO A 157 12.50 -4.32 -12.04
N ASP A 158 13.33 -5.15 -12.68
CA ASP A 158 14.74 -5.34 -12.34
C ASP A 158 15.56 -4.15 -12.87
N MET A 159 15.51 -3.05 -12.11
CA MET A 159 16.08 -1.76 -12.49
C MET A 159 17.56 -1.80 -12.90
N PRO A 160 18.45 -2.61 -12.27
CA PRO A 160 19.83 -2.72 -12.70
C PRO A 160 20.02 -3.23 -14.13
N ASN A 161 19.11 -4.07 -14.62
CA ASN A 161 19.28 -4.80 -15.88
C ASN A 161 18.24 -4.43 -16.96
N VAL A 162 17.24 -3.60 -16.63
CA VAL A 162 16.21 -3.17 -17.60
C VAL A 162 16.81 -2.38 -18.75
N LYS A 163 16.30 -2.61 -19.97
CA LYS A 163 16.62 -1.84 -21.17
C LYS A 163 15.49 -0.92 -21.58
N THR A 164 14.25 -1.39 -21.47
CA THR A 164 13.06 -0.57 -21.67
C THR A 164 12.25 -0.51 -20.37
N LEU A 165 12.06 0.70 -19.84
CA LEU A 165 11.27 0.94 -18.62
C LEU A 165 9.98 1.66 -18.99
N MET A 166 8.84 1.00 -18.74
CA MET A 166 7.54 1.65 -18.82
C MET A 166 7.12 2.14 -17.43
N LEU A 167 6.86 3.42 -17.31
CA LEU A 167 6.38 4.10 -16.12
C LEU A 167 4.87 4.31 -16.27
N TRP A 168 4.05 3.50 -15.61
CA TRP A 168 2.59 3.65 -15.68
C TRP A 168 2.09 4.47 -14.49
N SER A 169 1.66 5.69 -14.76
CA SER A 169 1.21 6.67 -13.75
C SER A 169 2.22 6.89 -12.61
N SER A 170 3.52 6.82 -12.91
CA SER A 170 4.59 6.79 -11.91
C SER A 170 5.53 7.99 -12.02
N ASN A 171 5.14 9.12 -11.40
CA ASN A 171 5.93 10.34 -11.37
C ASN A 171 7.09 10.25 -10.35
N LEU A 172 8.23 9.70 -10.76
CA LEU A 172 9.37 9.39 -9.89
C LEU A 172 9.98 10.63 -9.23
N TYR A 173 10.03 11.76 -9.91
CA TYR A 173 10.60 12.99 -9.35
C TYR A 173 9.79 13.56 -8.18
N HIS A 174 8.48 13.33 -8.16
CA HIS A 174 7.60 13.84 -7.09
C HIS A 174 7.18 12.78 -6.09
N SER A 175 6.85 11.57 -6.56
CA SER A 175 6.26 10.53 -5.70
C SER A 175 7.30 9.66 -5.01
N ASN A 176 8.51 9.58 -5.54
CA ASN A 176 9.56 8.71 -5.03
C ASN A 176 10.95 9.35 -5.19
N THR A 177 11.16 10.46 -4.51
CA THR A 177 12.40 11.25 -4.56
C THR A 177 13.68 10.41 -4.40
N PRO A 178 13.75 9.39 -3.50
CA PRO A 178 14.92 8.52 -3.42
C PRO A 178 15.22 7.76 -4.73
N MET A 179 14.21 7.43 -5.51
CA MET A 179 14.40 6.74 -6.80
C MET A 179 14.77 7.67 -7.95
N SER A 180 14.61 8.97 -7.80
CA SER A 180 14.94 9.93 -8.88
C SER A 180 16.42 9.88 -9.25
N GLY A 181 17.32 9.67 -8.28
CA GLY A 181 18.76 9.50 -8.53
C GLY A 181 19.07 8.24 -9.35
N MET A 182 18.44 7.12 -9.01
CA MET A 182 18.56 5.86 -9.76
C MET A 182 17.99 6.03 -11.18
N TYR A 183 16.83 6.65 -11.33
CA TYR A 183 16.22 6.92 -12.63
C TYR A 183 17.15 7.73 -13.53
N LYS A 184 17.76 8.82 -13.02
CA LYS A 184 18.76 9.60 -13.75
C LYS A 184 19.97 8.75 -14.18
N SER A 185 20.43 7.86 -13.32
CA SER A 185 21.52 6.93 -13.65
C SER A 185 21.13 5.96 -14.78
N LEU A 186 19.89 5.46 -14.77
CA LEU A 186 19.37 4.59 -15.83
C LEU A 186 19.29 5.34 -17.17
N LYS A 187 18.78 6.57 -17.19
CA LYS A 187 18.74 7.41 -18.39
C LYS A 187 20.15 7.65 -18.97
N LYS A 188 21.16 7.91 -18.10
CA LYS A 188 22.56 8.03 -18.54
C LYS A 188 23.11 6.73 -19.18
N ARG A 189 22.59 5.56 -18.82
CA ARG A 189 22.94 4.29 -19.46
C ARG A 189 22.26 4.08 -20.81
N GLY A 190 21.39 4.99 -21.23
CA GLY A 190 20.70 4.94 -22.52
C GLY A 190 19.52 3.98 -22.57
N ILE A 191 18.89 3.65 -21.41
CA ILE A 191 17.65 2.87 -21.44
C ILE A 191 16.54 3.65 -22.14
N LYS A 192 15.60 2.95 -22.77
CA LYS A 192 14.37 3.54 -23.28
C LYS A 192 13.35 3.71 -22.17
N VAL A 193 12.67 4.84 -22.14
CA VAL A 193 11.61 5.13 -21.16
C VAL A 193 10.32 5.50 -21.86
N ILE A 194 9.26 4.77 -21.54
CA ILE A 194 7.88 5.05 -21.94
C ILE A 194 7.14 5.51 -20.70
N ASP A 195 6.62 6.74 -20.69
CA ASP A 195 5.82 7.28 -19.59
C ASP A 195 4.34 7.33 -19.98
N VAL A 196 3.50 6.73 -19.18
CA VAL A 196 2.04 6.74 -19.35
C VAL A 196 1.45 7.53 -18.20
N ASP A 197 1.14 8.79 -18.43
CA ASP A 197 0.61 9.73 -17.42
C ASP A 197 -0.33 10.74 -18.10
N PRO A 198 -1.50 11.04 -17.54
CA PRO A 198 -2.41 12.05 -18.10
C PRO A 198 -1.83 13.47 -18.09
N ARG A 199 -0.78 13.70 -17.31
CA ARG A 199 -0.12 15.00 -17.18
C ARG A 199 1.29 14.97 -17.75
N HIS A 200 1.68 16.08 -18.38
CA HIS A 200 3.07 16.29 -18.78
C HIS A 200 3.94 16.65 -17.56
N THR A 201 4.32 15.62 -16.81
CA THR A 201 5.13 15.74 -15.57
C THR A 201 6.60 15.94 -15.91
N VAL A 202 7.44 16.26 -14.89
CA VAL A 202 8.90 16.27 -15.06
C VAL A 202 9.42 14.90 -15.49
N THR A 203 8.80 13.80 -15.02
CA THR A 203 9.15 12.44 -15.43
C THR A 203 8.78 12.21 -16.90
N ALA A 204 7.58 12.61 -17.30
CA ALA A 204 7.12 12.55 -18.70
C ALA A 204 7.99 13.36 -19.65
N HIS A 205 8.40 14.56 -19.23
CA HIS A 205 9.30 15.41 -20.02
C HIS A 205 10.67 14.75 -20.29
N ASP A 206 11.16 13.97 -19.33
CA ASP A 206 12.46 13.27 -19.42
C ASP A 206 12.35 11.89 -20.08
N ALA A 207 11.15 11.41 -20.39
CA ALA A 207 10.91 10.13 -21.07
C ALA A 207 11.19 10.22 -22.58
N ASP A 208 11.46 9.07 -23.22
CA ASP A 208 11.62 8.98 -24.68
C ASP A 208 10.27 9.01 -25.40
N LEU A 209 9.23 8.44 -24.77
CA LEU A 209 7.84 8.47 -25.24
C LEU A 209 6.92 8.84 -24.09
N HIS A 210 5.98 9.76 -24.34
CA HIS A 210 4.92 10.11 -23.39
C HIS A 210 3.55 9.83 -23.99
N LEU A 211 2.81 8.91 -23.38
CA LEU A 211 1.44 8.56 -23.75
C LEU A 211 0.50 9.31 -22.81
N GLN A 212 0.01 10.46 -23.26
CA GLN A 212 -0.89 11.31 -22.48
C GLN A 212 -2.33 10.86 -22.64
N LEU A 213 -2.78 9.94 -21.78
CA LEU A 213 -4.11 9.35 -21.87
C LEU A 213 -5.16 10.16 -21.09
N ILE A 214 -6.42 10.00 -21.47
CA ILE A 214 -7.56 10.45 -20.67
C ILE A 214 -7.64 9.57 -19.40
N PRO A 215 -7.75 10.15 -18.19
CA PRO A 215 -7.84 9.36 -16.95
C PRO A 215 -8.94 8.32 -16.99
N GLY A 216 -8.64 7.10 -16.50
CA GLY A 216 -9.55 5.96 -16.46
C GLY A 216 -9.59 5.11 -17.74
N THR A 217 -8.85 5.49 -18.78
CA THR A 217 -8.78 4.74 -20.05
C THR A 217 -7.55 3.83 -20.15
N ASP A 218 -6.88 3.59 -19.05
CA ASP A 218 -5.66 2.79 -18.94
C ASP A 218 -5.82 1.39 -19.54
N GLY A 219 -6.96 0.73 -19.24
CA GLY A 219 -7.26 -0.60 -19.77
C GLY A 219 -7.36 -0.62 -21.29
N ALA A 220 -8.05 0.36 -21.89
CA ALA A 220 -8.17 0.47 -23.35
C ALA A 220 -6.81 0.68 -24.03
N LEU A 221 -5.94 1.52 -23.43
CA LEU A 221 -4.57 1.73 -23.93
C LEU A 221 -3.76 0.44 -23.86
N ALA A 222 -3.77 -0.26 -22.72
CA ALA A 222 -3.02 -1.50 -22.53
C ALA A 222 -3.51 -2.62 -23.46
N LEU A 223 -4.83 -2.77 -23.62
CA LEU A 223 -5.43 -3.76 -24.54
C LEU A 223 -5.07 -3.45 -26.01
N SER A 224 -5.02 -2.18 -26.39
CA SER A 224 -4.58 -1.79 -27.72
C SER A 224 -3.09 -2.06 -27.95
N MET A 225 -2.23 -1.81 -26.95
CA MET A 225 -0.83 -2.21 -27.04
C MET A 225 -0.70 -3.74 -27.19
N ALA A 226 -1.50 -4.51 -26.45
CA ALA A 226 -1.52 -5.97 -26.56
C ALA A 226 -2.01 -6.43 -27.95
N GLN A 227 -3.01 -5.75 -28.52
CA GLN A 227 -3.48 -6.01 -29.87
C GLN A 227 -2.36 -5.86 -30.90
N VAL A 228 -1.61 -4.76 -30.85
CA VAL A 228 -0.45 -4.53 -31.75
C VAL A 228 0.62 -5.61 -31.54
N ILE A 229 0.96 -5.92 -30.30
CA ILE A 229 1.97 -6.95 -29.96
C ILE A 229 1.59 -8.31 -30.53
N ILE A 230 0.31 -8.68 -30.44
CA ILE A 230 -0.19 -9.97 -30.91
C ILE A 230 -0.32 -9.99 -32.44
N GLU A 231 -0.85 -8.95 -33.07
CA GLU A 231 -1.04 -8.85 -34.51
C GLU A 231 0.29 -8.84 -35.28
N GLU A 232 1.30 -8.16 -34.73
CA GLU A 232 2.64 -8.07 -35.33
C GLU A 232 3.57 -9.21 -34.91
N ASP A 233 3.04 -10.26 -34.25
CA ASP A 233 3.84 -11.42 -33.78
C ASP A 233 5.01 -11.08 -32.85
N LEU A 234 4.90 -9.98 -32.07
CA LEU A 234 5.93 -9.50 -31.15
C LEU A 234 5.86 -10.16 -29.76
N TYR A 235 4.87 -11.02 -29.51
CA TYR A 235 4.75 -11.72 -28.21
C TYR A 235 5.68 -12.92 -28.11
N ASP A 236 6.05 -13.33 -26.90
CA ASP A 236 6.85 -14.54 -26.65
C ASP A 236 5.99 -15.79 -26.85
N LYS A 237 6.02 -16.34 -28.08
CA LYS A 237 5.23 -17.53 -28.47
C LYS A 237 5.50 -18.72 -27.57
N LYS A 238 6.76 -18.95 -27.21
CA LYS A 238 7.15 -20.10 -26.38
C LYS A 238 6.61 -19.96 -24.95
N PHE A 239 6.76 -18.80 -24.35
CA PHE A 239 6.25 -18.54 -23.00
C PHE A 239 4.71 -18.64 -22.99
N VAL A 240 4.05 -18.04 -23.97
CA VAL A 240 2.59 -18.03 -24.06
C VAL A 240 2.04 -19.45 -24.23
N GLU A 241 2.59 -20.26 -25.11
CA GLU A 241 2.14 -21.62 -25.34
C GLU A 241 2.31 -22.52 -24.10
N GLN A 242 3.44 -22.41 -23.43
CA GLN A 242 3.77 -23.29 -22.32
C GLN A 242 3.16 -22.84 -20.98
N TYR A 243 3.15 -21.54 -20.71
CA TYR A 243 2.92 -21.01 -19.36
C TYR A 243 1.70 -20.08 -19.21
N VAL A 244 0.93 -19.83 -20.28
CA VAL A 244 -0.22 -18.92 -20.21
C VAL A 244 -1.53 -19.69 -20.40
N TYR A 245 -2.51 -19.42 -19.55
CA TYR A 245 -3.88 -19.91 -19.65
C TYR A 245 -4.80 -18.78 -20.15
N GLY A 246 -5.75 -19.13 -21.04
CA GLY A 246 -6.75 -18.20 -21.58
C GLY A 246 -6.21 -17.25 -22.65
N PHE A 247 -5.06 -17.57 -23.29
CA PHE A 247 -4.49 -16.71 -24.33
C PHE A 247 -5.39 -16.62 -25.59
N LYS A 248 -6.06 -17.69 -25.96
CA LYS A 248 -6.96 -17.67 -27.14
C LYS A 248 -8.08 -16.67 -26.92
N GLU A 249 -8.80 -16.79 -25.81
CA GLU A 249 -9.91 -15.88 -25.49
C GLU A 249 -9.43 -14.45 -25.32
N TYR A 250 -8.24 -14.26 -24.73
CA TYR A 250 -7.62 -12.94 -24.62
C TYR A 250 -7.28 -12.36 -26.00
N LYS A 251 -6.67 -13.15 -26.88
CA LYS A 251 -6.34 -12.76 -28.25
C LYS A 251 -7.60 -12.35 -29.02
N ASP A 252 -8.66 -13.17 -28.94
CA ASP A 252 -9.94 -12.87 -29.60
C ASP A 252 -10.54 -11.55 -29.07
N TYR A 253 -10.48 -11.33 -27.75
CA TYR A 253 -11.01 -10.12 -27.11
C TYR A 253 -10.25 -8.84 -27.50
N VAL A 254 -8.92 -8.87 -27.54
CA VAL A 254 -8.13 -7.67 -27.83
C VAL A 254 -8.21 -7.22 -29.29
N GLN A 255 -8.70 -8.06 -30.22
CA GLN A 255 -8.88 -7.67 -31.64
C GLN A 255 -9.74 -6.41 -31.78
N ASP A 256 -10.70 -6.22 -30.89
CA ASP A 256 -11.58 -5.05 -30.89
C ASP A 256 -10.87 -3.75 -30.47
N PHE A 257 -9.68 -3.83 -29.88
CA PHE A 257 -8.92 -2.67 -29.38
C PHE A 257 -7.86 -2.21 -30.37
N THR A 258 -8.24 -1.97 -31.64
CA THR A 258 -7.30 -1.42 -32.62
C THR A 258 -6.76 -0.06 -32.15
N PRO A 259 -5.55 0.35 -32.56
CA PRO A 259 -5.01 1.68 -32.24
C PRO A 259 -5.93 2.82 -32.65
N GLU A 260 -6.67 2.68 -33.75
CA GLU A 260 -7.68 3.66 -34.22
C GLU A 260 -8.86 3.80 -33.26
N LYS A 261 -9.34 2.68 -32.70
CA LYS A 261 -10.40 2.68 -31.67
C LYS A 261 -9.87 3.24 -30.36
N ALA A 262 -8.68 2.79 -29.93
CA ALA A 262 -8.06 3.24 -28.70
C ALA A 262 -7.73 4.74 -28.72
N GLU A 263 -7.30 5.31 -29.85
CA GLU A 263 -7.10 6.76 -29.99
C GLU A 263 -8.36 7.55 -29.65
N LYS A 264 -9.52 7.09 -30.11
CA LYS A 264 -10.82 7.74 -29.81
C LYS A 264 -11.20 7.64 -28.33
N ILE A 265 -10.84 6.53 -27.68
CA ILE A 265 -11.13 6.29 -26.25
C ILE A 265 -10.14 7.04 -25.35
N THR A 266 -8.86 6.94 -25.65
CA THR A 266 -7.78 7.36 -24.75
C THR A 266 -7.24 8.75 -25.04
N GLY A 267 -7.46 9.28 -26.25
CA GLY A 267 -6.84 10.51 -26.73
C GLY A 267 -5.35 10.36 -27.12
N VAL A 268 -4.78 9.17 -26.96
CA VAL A 268 -3.38 8.91 -27.36
C VAL A 268 -3.35 8.63 -28.87
N PRO A 269 -2.51 9.34 -29.66
CA PRO A 269 -2.43 9.10 -31.11
C PRO A 269 -2.08 7.64 -31.42
N LYS A 270 -2.80 7.05 -32.37
CA LYS A 270 -2.65 5.64 -32.77
C LYS A 270 -1.21 5.24 -33.12
N ASP A 271 -0.46 6.14 -33.76
CA ASP A 271 0.92 5.87 -34.13
C ASP A 271 1.85 5.85 -32.90
N MET A 272 1.53 6.64 -31.86
CA MET A 272 2.22 6.58 -30.57
C MET A 272 1.91 5.28 -29.83
N ILE A 273 0.67 4.77 -29.92
CA ILE A 273 0.30 3.46 -29.34
C ILE A 273 1.11 2.35 -29.99
N ARG A 274 1.19 2.33 -31.35
CA ARG A 274 2.00 1.35 -32.09
C ARG A 274 3.48 1.45 -31.73
N LEU A 275 4.01 2.67 -31.69
CA LEU A 275 5.41 2.88 -31.35
C LEU A 275 5.73 2.40 -29.94
N ALA A 276 4.89 2.71 -28.94
CA ALA A 276 5.07 2.27 -27.57
C ALA A 276 4.98 0.73 -27.46
N ALA A 277 4.03 0.10 -28.12
CA ALA A 277 3.87 -1.35 -28.15
C ALA A 277 5.12 -2.05 -28.73
N ARG A 278 5.59 -1.59 -29.89
CA ARG A 278 6.79 -2.10 -30.54
C ARG A 278 8.06 -1.88 -29.71
N THR A 279 8.22 -0.69 -29.12
CA THR A 279 9.35 -0.37 -28.23
C THR A 279 9.36 -1.28 -27.00
N TYR A 280 8.21 -1.47 -26.36
CA TYR A 280 8.10 -2.31 -25.18
C TYR A 280 8.38 -3.80 -25.46
N ALA A 281 7.86 -4.32 -26.58
CA ALA A 281 8.01 -5.72 -26.94
C ALA A 281 9.33 -6.03 -27.66
N GLY A 282 9.88 -5.08 -28.42
CA GLY A 282 11.05 -5.29 -29.31
C GLY A 282 12.38 -4.95 -28.68
N GLU A 283 12.46 -3.99 -27.77
CA GLU A 283 13.71 -3.51 -27.15
C GLU A 283 13.86 -4.06 -25.72
N GLY A 284 13.69 -5.37 -25.55
CA GLY A 284 13.77 -6.07 -24.26
C GLY A 284 15.20 -6.31 -23.76
N PRO A 285 15.35 -6.69 -22.46
CA PRO A 285 14.28 -6.94 -21.50
C PRO A 285 13.59 -5.67 -21.03
N ALA A 286 12.27 -5.74 -20.89
CA ALA A 286 11.44 -4.62 -20.52
C ALA A 286 10.73 -4.83 -19.18
N GLY A 287 10.59 -3.76 -18.39
CA GLY A 287 9.89 -3.80 -17.12
C GLY A 287 8.85 -2.70 -16.97
N ILE A 288 7.75 -3.00 -16.29
CA ILE A 288 6.72 -2.02 -15.94
C ILE A 288 6.84 -1.64 -14.49
N MET A 289 7.01 -0.34 -14.23
CA MET A 289 6.84 0.27 -12.91
C MET A 289 5.52 1.02 -12.89
N PHE A 290 4.67 0.70 -11.94
CA PHE A 290 3.37 1.33 -11.80
C PHE A 290 3.22 2.01 -10.44
N SER A 291 2.35 3.01 -10.37
CA SER A 291 1.98 3.68 -9.12
C SER A 291 0.85 2.93 -8.40
N ALA A 292 0.81 3.03 -7.09
CA ALA A 292 -0.17 2.32 -6.28
C ALA A 292 -1.62 2.78 -6.50
N SER A 293 -1.84 4.06 -6.82
CA SER A 293 -3.16 4.67 -6.64
C SER A 293 -3.89 5.11 -7.91
N PRO A 294 -3.25 5.76 -8.91
CA PRO A 294 -4.00 6.49 -9.94
C PRO A 294 -4.93 5.61 -10.76
N VAL A 295 -4.52 4.39 -11.08
CA VAL A 295 -5.30 3.46 -11.91
C VAL A 295 -6.36 2.72 -11.11
N VAL A 296 -6.10 2.38 -9.84
CA VAL A 296 -7.04 1.62 -8.99
C VAL A 296 -8.16 2.47 -8.41
N HIS A 297 -7.97 3.78 -8.25
CA HIS A 297 -9.01 4.70 -7.78
C HIS A 297 -10.02 5.01 -8.90
N HIS A 298 -10.50 3.97 -9.54
CA HIS A 298 -11.43 4.01 -10.66
C HIS A 298 -12.33 2.77 -10.60
N MET A 299 -13.57 2.87 -11.08
CA MET A 299 -14.51 1.73 -11.05
C MET A 299 -13.97 0.51 -11.81
N ASN A 300 -13.21 0.72 -12.89
CA ASN A 300 -12.55 -0.36 -13.65
C ASN A 300 -11.10 -0.64 -13.19
N GLY A 301 -10.70 -0.19 -12.00
CA GLY A 301 -9.29 -0.16 -11.59
C GLY A 301 -8.59 -1.51 -11.57
N VAL A 302 -9.26 -2.57 -11.10
CA VAL A 302 -8.70 -3.94 -11.12
C VAL A 302 -8.48 -4.43 -12.55
N GLN A 303 -9.48 -4.26 -13.42
CA GLN A 303 -9.40 -4.69 -14.82
C GLN A 303 -8.38 -3.87 -15.61
N ASN A 304 -8.29 -2.56 -15.36
CA ASN A 304 -7.27 -1.70 -15.96
C ASN A 304 -5.87 -2.22 -15.64
N TYR A 305 -5.57 -2.54 -14.36
CA TYR A 305 -4.27 -3.12 -14.03
C TYR A 305 -4.08 -4.53 -14.55
N ARG A 306 -5.12 -5.35 -14.64
CA ARG A 306 -5.01 -6.66 -15.27
C ARG A 306 -4.62 -6.52 -16.74
N ALA A 307 -5.19 -5.55 -17.47
CA ALA A 307 -4.79 -5.24 -18.83
C ALA A 307 -3.32 -4.78 -18.93
N VAL A 308 -2.87 -3.92 -18.02
CA VAL A 308 -1.46 -3.48 -17.97
C VAL A 308 -0.52 -4.64 -17.67
N PHE A 309 -0.85 -5.48 -16.69
CA PHE A 309 0.01 -6.60 -16.29
C PHE A 309 0.02 -7.74 -17.32
N SER A 310 -1.01 -7.85 -18.15
CA SER A 310 -1.01 -8.82 -19.26
C SER A 310 0.11 -8.53 -20.27
N LEU A 311 0.54 -7.28 -20.44
CA LEU A 311 1.66 -6.92 -21.32
C LEU A 311 2.97 -7.60 -20.88
N ILE A 312 3.20 -7.72 -19.57
CA ILE A 312 4.37 -8.43 -19.02
C ILE A 312 4.31 -9.91 -19.38
N ALA A 313 3.11 -10.51 -19.29
CA ALA A 313 2.88 -11.93 -19.58
C ALA A 313 3.11 -12.26 -21.07
N ILE A 314 2.45 -11.52 -21.95
CA ILE A 314 2.52 -11.85 -23.40
C ILE A 314 3.91 -11.61 -23.99
N THR A 315 4.72 -10.72 -23.40
CA THR A 315 6.09 -10.44 -23.87
C THR A 315 7.19 -11.26 -23.18
N GLY A 316 6.81 -12.21 -22.29
CA GLY A 316 7.78 -13.02 -21.56
C GLY A 316 8.68 -12.23 -20.59
N ASN A 317 8.32 -11.00 -20.26
CA ASN A 317 9.08 -10.13 -19.35
C ASN A 317 8.82 -10.42 -17.86
N TYR A 318 8.26 -11.58 -17.53
CA TYR A 318 8.02 -12.04 -16.18
C TYR A 318 9.16 -12.93 -15.69
N ASP A 319 9.68 -12.65 -14.50
CA ASP A 319 10.71 -13.40 -13.77
C ASP A 319 12.01 -13.65 -14.58
N VAL A 320 12.35 -12.71 -15.45
CA VAL A 320 13.59 -12.68 -16.22
C VAL A 320 14.43 -11.46 -15.84
N LYS A 321 15.75 -11.59 -16.03
CA LYS A 321 16.69 -10.48 -15.80
C LYS A 321 16.32 -9.28 -16.67
N GLY A 322 16.11 -8.12 -16.02
CA GLY A 322 15.65 -6.88 -16.65
C GLY A 322 14.13 -6.76 -16.84
N GLY A 323 13.36 -7.83 -16.62
CA GLY A 323 11.91 -7.82 -16.60
C GLY A 323 11.33 -7.52 -15.20
N ASN A 324 10.04 -7.84 -15.00
CA ASN A 324 9.41 -7.78 -13.68
C ASN A 324 9.69 -9.08 -12.92
N ARG A 325 10.38 -9.01 -11.78
CA ARG A 325 10.81 -10.19 -11.04
C ARG A 325 10.74 -10.00 -9.53
N GLN A 326 10.79 -11.13 -8.82
CA GLN A 326 10.83 -11.16 -7.36
C GLN A 326 12.08 -10.47 -6.82
N ARG A 327 12.02 -10.05 -5.58
CA ARG A 327 13.16 -9.49 -4.84
C ARG A 327 13.89 -10.58 -4.07
N PRO A 328 15.16 -10.37 -3.65
CA PRO A 328 15.83 -11.29 -2.75
C PRO A 328 14.97 -11.58 -1.51
N ALA A 329 14.94 -12.86 -1.12
CA ALA A 329 14.25 -13.32 0.07
C ALA A 329 15.27 -13.75 1.17
N PRO A 330 14.91 -13.73 2.45
CA PRO A 330 13.65 -13.25 2.95
C PRO A 330 13.57 -11.73 2.83
N SER A 331 12.53 -11.24 2.18
CA SER A 331 12.11 -9.87 2.41
C SER A 331 11.63 -9.80 3.87
N CYS A 332 11.71 -8.60 4.50
CA CYS A 332 11.26 -8.45 5.88
C CYS A 332 9.92 -9.14 6.11
N PRO A 333 9.83 -10.05 7.08
CA PRO A 333 8.59 -10.74 7.41
C PRO A 333 7.55 -9.84 8.08
N VAL A 334 7.78 -8.53 8.12
CA VAL A 334 6.80 -7.56 8.66
C VAL A 334 5.42 -7.79 8.07
N ASN A 335 5.32 -8.13 6.78
CA ASN A 335 4.06 -8.47 6.14
C ASN A 335 3.62 -9.92 6.39
N GLU A 336 4.53 -10.81 6.80
CA GLU A 336 4.24 -12.23 7.06
C GLU A 336 4.01 -12.50 8.55
N PHE A 337 4.42 -11.58 9.38
CA PHE A 337 4.35 -11.65 10.82
C PHE A 337 2.94 -11.85 11.36
N GLY A 338 1.95 -11.35 10.64
CA GLY A 338 0.55 -11.45 10.99
C GLY A 338 -0.20 -12.62 10.36
N LYS A 339 0.43 -13.46 9.53
CA LYS A 339 -0.21 -14.59 8.83
C LYS A 339 -0.65 -15.75 9.73
N VAL A 340 -0.82 -15.52 11.01
CA VAL A 340 -1.54 -16.46 11.86
C VAL A 340 -3.03 -16.31 11.56
N ARG A 341 -3.47 -16.78 10.39
CA ARG A 341 -4.90 -16.95 10.12
C ARG A 341 -5.45 -18.00 11.08
N ARG A 342 -6.44 -17.61 11.84
CA ARG A 342 -7.32 -18.58 12.45
C ARG A 342 -8.30 -19.02 11.38
N TYR A 343 -8.21 -20.26 10.94
CA TYR A 343 -9.12 -20.89 9.98
C TYR A 343 -10.55 -21.06 10.52
N ASP A 344 -10.76 -20.80 11.80
CA ASP A 344 -11.99 -20.87 12.55
C ASP A 344 -12.68 -19.52 12.77
N GLN A 345 -12.19 -18.46 12.14
CA GLN A 345 -12.78 -17.13 12.28
C GLN A 345 -14.12 -17.04 11.58
N GLU A 346 -15.03 -16.30 12.22
CA GLU A 346 -16.30 -15.90 11.63
C GLU A 346 -16.09 -15.04 10.38
N GLU A 347 -17.15 -14.85 9.61
CA GLU A 347 -17.16 -14.05 8.40
C GLU A 347 -16.75 -12.60 8.65
N ALA A 348 -15.78 -12.10 7.85
CA ALA A 348 -15.28 -10.73 7.92
C ALA A 348 -16.14 -9.75 7.10
N ILE A 349 -16.00 -8.44 7.41
CA ILE A 349 -16.62 -7.37 6.62
C ILE A 349 -16.25 -7.51 5.14
N GLY A 350 -17.27 -7.47 4.28
CA GLY A 350 -17.13 -7.52 2.83
C GLY A 350 -16.87 -8.90 2.25
N GLN A 351 -16.91 -9.98 3.05
CA GLN A 351 -16.59 -11.32 2.56
C GLN A 351 -17.64 -11.85 1.60
N LYS A 352 -18.91 -11.55 1.82
CA LYS A 352 -20.00 -11.92 0.90
C LYS A 352 -19.99 -11.07 -0.36
N GLU A 353 -19.76 -9.78 -0.22
CA GLU A 353 -19.81 -8.82 -1.32
C GLU A 353 -18.60 -8.91 -2.24
N PHE A 354 -17.44 -9.33 -1.71
CA PHE A 354 -16.17 -9.38 -2.44
C PHE A 354 -15.44 -10.71 -2.27
N PRO A 355 -16.04 -11.86 -2.60
CA PRO A 355 -15.44 -13.17 -2.31
C PRO A 355 -14.10 -13.38 -3.02
N ALA A 356 -13.89 -12.83 -4.22
CA ALA A 356 -12.60 -12.91 -4.92
C ALA A 356 -11.46 -12.17 -4.19
N TRP A 357 -11.80 -11.16 -3.38
CA TRP A 357 -10.83 -10.49 -2.50
C TRP A 357 -10.21 -11.47 -1.51
N PHE A 358 -11.03 -12.29 -0.89
CA PHE A 358 -10.59 -13.28 0.10
C PHE A 358 -9.90 -14.48 -0.55
N ASP A 359 -10.39 -14.97 -1.70
CA ASP A 359 -9.76 -16.07 -2.45
C ASP A 359 -8.37 -15.70 -2.98
N LEU A 360 -8.15 -14.43 -3.33
CA LEU A 360 -6.86 -13.93 -3.81
C LEU A 360 -5.91 -13.50 -2.68
N SER A 361 -6.14 -13.97 -1.45
CA SER A 361 -5.25 -13.80 -0.29
C SER A 361 -5.03 -12.34 0.13
N CYS A 362 -6.12 -11.62 0.32
CA CYS A 362 -6.06 -10.39 1.06
C CYS A 362 -6.22 -10.72 2.54
N ASP A 363 -5.16 -10.61 3.32
CA ASP A 363 -5.13 -10.93 4.76
C ASP A 363 -5.85 -9.86 5.61
N GLU A 364 -6.78 -9.14 5.02
CA GLU A 364 -7.55 -8.07 5.64
C GLU A 364 -8.99 -8.06 5.15
N ALA A 365 -9.91 -7.61 6.01
CA ALA A 365 -11.30 -7.40 5.66
C ALA A 365 -11.44 -6.25 4.65
N GLN A 366 -12.48 -6.29 3.80
CA GLN A 366 -12.72 -5.22 2.82
C GLN A 366 -13.48 -4.06 3.48
N CYS A 367 -12.74 -3.16 4.10
CA CYS A 367 -13.30 -2.12 4.94
C CYS A 367 -14.06 -0.99 4.21
N ILE A 368 -14.19 -1.04 2.89
CA ILE A 368 -15.04 -0.10 2.16
C ILE A 368 -16.51 -0.19 2.62
N ARG A 369 -16.92 -1.38 3.14
CA ARG A 369 -18.25 -1.63 3.70
C ARG A 369 -18.38 -1.25 5.18
N LEU A 370 -17.34 -0.72 5.81
CA LEU A 370 -17.34 -0.43 7.26
C LEU A 370 -18.54 0.42 7.69
N ALA A 371 -18.88 1.47 6.94
CA ALA A 371 -20.02 2.33 7.30
C ALA A 371 -21.35 1.58 7.26
N ASP A 372 -21.51 0.67 6.29
CA ASP A 372 -22.75 -0.11 6.14
C ASP A 372 -22.92 -1.10 7.30
N TYR A 373 -21.84 -1.81 7.69
CA TYR A 373 -21.86 -2.72 8.83
C TYR A 373 -22.04 -2.03 10.19
N ILE A 374 -21.81 -0.72 10.27
CA ILE A 374 -22.12 0.07 11.48
C ILE A 374 -23.58 0.57 11.46
N LEU A 375 -24.06 1.06 10.31
CA LEU A 375 -25.37 1.73 10.19
C LEU A 375 -26.52 0.79 9.89
N GLU A 376 -26.26 -0.28 9.15
CA GLU A 376 -27.25 -1.22 8.65
C GLU A 376 -27.15 -2.53 9.47
N GLU A 377 -28.30 -3.17 9.69
CA GLU A 377 -28.33 -4.53 10.26
C GLU A 377 -28.06 -5.53 9.13
N GLU A 378 -26.80 -5.64 8.74
CA GLU A 378 -26.30 -6.71 7.85
C GLU A 378 -26.25 -8.05 8.61
N ALA A 379 -25.42 -9.00 8.19
CA ALA A 379 -25.27 -10.30 8.86
C ALA A 379 -24.89 -10.16 10.36
N TYR A 380 -24.21 -9.07 10.73
CA TYR A 380 -23.88 -8.65 12.09
C TYR A 380 -23.52 -7.16 12.09
N GLN A 381 -23.57 -6.53 13.27
CA GLN A 381 -23.31 -5.10 13.41
C GLN A 381 -21.95 -4.84 14.09
N ILE A 382 -21.18 -3.89 13.53
CA ILE A 382 -19.98 -3.38 14.18
C ILE A 382 -20.36 -2.40 15.29
N LYS A 383 -19.84 -2.67 16.49
CA LYS A 383 -20.06 -1.87 17.71
C LYS A 383 -18.83 -1.11 18.17
N ALA A 384 -17.62 -1.63 17.85
CA ALA A 384 -16.39 -0.97 18.24
C ALA A 384 -15.39 -0.87 17.08
N VAL A 385 -14.60 0.21 17.12
CA VAL A 385 -13.43 0.39 16.25
C VAL A 385 -12.21 0.78 17.10
N PHE A 386 -11.17 -0.02 17.05
CA PHE A 386 -9.85 0.34 17.53
C PHE A 386 -8.99 0.73 16.32
N ALA A 387 -8.78 2.03 16.12
CA ALA A 387 -8.09 2.57 14.97
C ALA A 387 -6.72 3.19 15.33
N MET A 388 -5.78 3.03 14.44
CA MET A 388 -4.47 3.70 14.47
C MET A 388 -4.31 4.51 13.18
N GLY A 389 -4.63 5.82 13.22
CA GLY A 389 -4.54 6.71 12.08
C GLY A 389 -5.72 6.63 11.10
N LEU A 390 -6.95 6.47 11.60
CA LEU A 390 -8.14 6.53 10.75
C LEU A 390 -8.45 7.98 10.37
N ASN A 391 -8.59 8.23 9.07
CA ASN A 391 -8.97 9.51 8.51
C ASN A 391 -10.16 9.34 7.53
N HIS A 392 -11.38 9.48 8.03
CA HIS A 392 -12.60 9.29 7.23
C HIS A 392 -12.70 10.26 6.04
N ARG A 393 -12.05 11.43 6.12
CA ARG A 393 -12.02 12.41 5.02
C ARG A 393 -11.32 11.89 3.76
N MET A 394 -10.54 10.81 3.89
CA MET A 394 -9.86 10.15 2.77
C MET A 394 -10.67 8.99 2.17
N TRP A 395 -11.82 8.68 2.74
CA TRP A 395 -12.64 7.55 2.30
C TRP A 395 -13.63 7.95 1.21
N PRO A 396 -14.07 6.99 0.37
CA PRO A 396 -15.28 7.16 -0.42
C PRO A 396 -16.47 7.43 0.50
N GLN A 397 -17.35 8.35 0.15
CA GLN A 397 -18.51 8.74 0.96
C GLN A 397 -18.14 9.13 2.42
N PRO A 398 -17.30 10.15 2.62
CA PRO A 398 -16.78 10.50 3.94
C PRO A 398 -17.87 10.91 4.93
N GLN A 399 -18.99 11.48 4.46
CA GLN A 399 -20.14 11.83 5.29
C GLN A 399 -20.80 10.59 5.88
N ARG A 400 -20.99 9.53 5.09
CA ARG A 400 -21.58 8.27 5.53
C ARG A 400 -20.71 7.60 6.61
N LEU A 401 -19.38 7.58 6.42
CA LEU A 401 -18.48 7.04 7.45
C LEU A 401 -18.46 7.92 8.70
N ASN A 402 -18.55 9.24 8.57
CA ASN A 402 -18.64 10.13 9.73
C ASN A 402 -19.90 9.86 10.55
N GLU A 403 -21.06 9.71 9.89
CA GLU A 403 -22.31 9.31 10.54
C GLU A 403 -22.16 7.96 11.27
N ALA A 404 -21.57 6.98 10.59
CA ALA A 404 -21.33 5.65 11.16
C ALA A 404 -20.47 5.71 12.43
N LEU A 405 -19.35 6.44 12.40
CA LEU A 405 -18.49 6.61 13.58
C LEU A 405 -19.25 7.20 14.79
N GLY A 406 -20.26 8.05 14.53
CA GLY A 406 -21.15 8.61 15.55
C GLY A 406 -22.05 7.56 16.22
N LYS A 407 -22.33 6.43 15.56
CA LYS A 407 -23.20 5.35 16.07
C LYS A 407 -22.48 4.23 16.81
N LEU A 408 -21.14 4.23 16.79
CA LEU A 408 -20.37 3.22 17.51
C LEU A 408 -20.58 3.33 19.02
N ASP A 409 -20.66 2.18 19.69
CA ASP A 409 -20.68 2.09 21.15
C ASP A 409 -19.31 2.49 21.74
N PHE A 410 -18.21 2.18 21.03
CA PHE A 410 -16.87 2.55 21.46
C PHE A 410 -15.92 2.74 20.28
N TYR A 411 -15.24 3.88 20.27
CA TYR A 411 -14.25 4.20 19.23
C TYR A 411 -12.97 4.77 19.83
N VAL A 412 -11.84 4.13 19.55
CA VAL A 412 -10.49 4.58 19.91
C VAL A 412 -9.74 5.01 18.65
N ASN A 413 -9.08 6.17 18.67
CA ASN A 413 -8.17 6.57 17.61
C ASN A 413 -6.78 6.93 18.17
N VAL A 414 -5.75 6.23 17.74
CA VAL A 414 -4.34 6.54 18.02
C VAL A 414 -3.85 7.47 16.93
N GLU A 415 -3.43 8.69 17.27
CA GLU A 415 -3.15 9.72 16.26
C GLU A 415 -2.13 10.76 16.77
N LEU A 416 -1.51 11.49 15.83
CA LEU A 416 -0.60 12.60 16.12
C LEU A 416 -1.35 13.92 16.37
N PHE A 417 -2.48 14.12 15.68
CA PHE A 417 -3.25 15.37 15.68
C PHE A 417 -4.73 15.11 15.89
N MET A 418 -5.42 16.10 16.45
CA MET A 418 -6.87 16.05 16.60
C MET A 418 -7.57 16.21 15.24
N SER A 419 -7.62 15.10 14.48
CA SER A 419 -8.32 15.05 13.21
C SER A 419 -9.84 15.06 13.39
N GLU A 420 -10.60 15.31 12.32
CA GLU A 420 -12.06 15.20 12.36
C GLU A 420 -12.51 13.78 12.76
N SER A 421 -11.75 12.76 12.38
CA SER A 421 -12.00 11.38 12.83
C SER A 421 -11.73 11.20 14.32
N SER A 422 -10.67 11.83 14.85
CA SER A 422 -10.35 11.79 16.28
C SER A 422 -11.41 12.48 17.13
N LYS A 423 -12.05 13.54 16.62
CA LYS A 423 -13.16 14.20 17.31
C LYS A 423 -14.38 13.31 17.51
N MET A 424 -14.55 12.29 16.66
CA MET A 424 -15.62 11.29 16.78
C MET A 424 -15.30 10.20 17.80
N ALA A 425 -14.05 10.08 18.24
CA ALA A 425 -13.60 9.02 19.14
C ALA A 425 -14.07 9.23 20.59
N ASP A 426 -14.27 8.14 21.32
CA ASP A 426 -14.50 8.15 22.75
C ASP A 426 -13.18 8.29 23.52
N LEU A 427 -12.07 7.80 22.89
CA LEU A 427 -10.72 7.86 23.44
C LEU A 427 -9.72 8.19 22.32
N VAL A 428 -8.85 9.17 22.57
CA VAL A 428 -7.75 9.54 21.68
C VAL A 428 -6.44 9.31 22.38
N LEU A 429 -5.53 8.57 21.72
CA LEU A 429 -4.23 8.20 22.28
C LEU A 429 -3.09 8.86 21.51
N PRO A 430 -2.06 9.41 22.21
CA PRO A 430 -0.95 10.12 21.58
C PRO A 430 0.09 9.14 21.02
N ALA A 431 0.29 9.16 19.69
CA ALA A 431 1.34 8.42 19.01
C ALA A 431 2.67 9.18 18.97
N CYS A 432 3.79 8.45 18.92
CA CYS A 432 5.12 8.98 18.61
C CYS A 432 5.32 9.22 17.11
N THR A 433 6.11 10.24 16.77
CA THR A 433 6.72 10.34 15.44
C THR A 433 7.88 9.35 15.30
N SER A 434 8.38 9.11 14.08
CA SER A 434 9.56 8.25 13.87
C SER A 434 10.85 8.77 14.53
N TYR A 435 10.92 10.05 14.83
CA TYR A 435 12.07 10.63 15.54
C TYR A 435 12.06 10.37 17.05
N GLU A 436 10.94 9.93 17.59
CA GLU A 436 10.68 9.71 19.01
C GLU A 436 10.69 8.24 19.41
N ARG A 437 10.96 7.32 18.49
CA ARG A 437 10.94 5.86 18.72
C ARG A 437 12.05 5.13 17.95
N GLU A 438 12.31 3.91 18.34
CA GLU A 438 13.15 2.96 17.61
C GLU A 438 12.30 2.11 16.67
N GLU A 439 12.83 1.74 15.50
CA GLU A 439 12.17 0.86 14.54
C GLU A 439 13.20 0.03 13.77
N VAL A 440 12.80 -1.18 13.34
CA VAL A 440 13.54 -1.97 12.34
C VAL A 440 12.87 -1.80 10.99
N HIS A 441 13.62 -1.39 9.99
CA HIS A 441 13.15 -1.30 8.61
C HIS A 441 13.87 -2.30 7.72
N ALA A 442 13.11 -3.04 6.91
CA ALA A 442 13.66 -3.74 5.77
C ALA A 442 13.55 -2.84 4.54
N LEU A 443 14.70 -2.46 4.05
CA LEU A 443 14.84 -1.63 2.87
C LEU A 443 14.90 -2.47 1.60
N ARG A 444 14.87 -1.81 0.46
CA ARG A 444 14.94 -2.51 -0.83
C ARG A 444 16.23 -3.32 -0.96
N GLY A 445 16.14 -4.48 -1.60
CA GLY A 445 17.29 -5.35 -1.85
C GLY A 445 17.72 -6.19 -0.65
N GLY A 446 16.85 -6.36 0.35
CA GLY A 446 17.15 -7.18 1.53
C GLY A 446 18.11 -6.54 2.53
N ARG A 447 18.27 -5.22 2.47
CA ARG A 447 19.01 -4.45 3.45
C ARG A 447 18.12 -4.10 4.62
N PHE A 448 18.64 -4.23 5.82
CA PHE A 448 17.99 -3.87 7.07
C PHE A 448 18.63 -2.61 7.65
N PHE A 449 17.81 -1.77 8.27
CA PHE A 449 18.23 -0.53 8.88
C PHE A 449 17.56 -0.37 10.25
N PHE A 450 18.33 0.05 11.24
CA PHE A 450 17.83 0.42 12.56
C PHE A 450 17.60 1.92 12.62
N SER A 451 16.36 2.33 12.78
CA SER A 451 15.96 3.71 12.99
C SER A 451 16.12 4.04 14.46
N ASN A 452 17.13 4.82 14.80
CA ASN A 452 17.39 5.20 16.17
C ASN A 452 16.43 6.29 16.64
N GLN A 453 16.05 6.24 17.91
CA GLN A 453 15.34 7.32 18.57
C GLN A 453 16.24 8.57 18.64
N ALA A 454 15.83 9.64 17.98
CA ALA A 454 16.60 10.90 17.97
C ALA A 454 16.32 11.76 19.21
N ILE A 455 15.05 11.87 19.61
CA ILE A 455 14.59 12.67 20.76
C ILE A 455 13.66 11.83 21.64
N ARG A 456 13.52 12.22 22.90
CA ARG A 456 12.53 11.60 23.79
C ARG A 456 11.12 11.89 23.29
N PRO A 457 10.16 10.96 23.49
CA PRO A 457 8.75 11.22 23.21
C PRO A 457 8.27 12.52 23.86
N LEU A 458 7.52 13.32 23.11
CA LEU A 458 6.93 14.55 23.61
C LEU A 458 5.70 14.24 24.47
N GLY A 459 5.60 14.90 25.61
CA GLY A 459 4.51 14.64 26.55
C GLY A 459 4.55 13.19 27.06
N GLU A 460 3.44 12.50 26.91
CA GLU A 460 3.26 11.08 27.23
C GLU A 460 3.01 10.23 25.98
N SER A 461 3.41 10.72 24.78
CA SER A 461 3.23 9.94 23.55
C SER A 461 4.04 8.63 23.60
N LYS A 462 3.49 7.57 23.04
CA LYS A 462 4.08 6.23 23.03
C LYS A 462 4.24 5.70 21.61
N ASN A 463 5.15 4.76 21.48
CA ASN A 463 5.29 3.94 20.29
C ASN A 463 4.01 3.11 20.06
N ASP A 464 3.55 3.06 18.82
CA ASP A 464 2.32 2.35 18.44
C ASP A 464 2.29 0.90 18.91
N ILE A 465 3.42 0.18 18.83
CA ILE A 465 3.51 -1.23 19.26
C ILE A 465 3.44 -1.35 20.79
N GLU A 466 4.04 -0.42 21.53
CA GLU A 466 3.92 -0.39 22.97
C GLU A 466 2.48 -0.10 23.42
N ILE A 467 1.74 0.73 22.67
CA ILE A 467 0.31 0.95 22.91
C ILE A 467 -0.46 -0.36 22.72
N ILE A 468 -0.21 -1.08 21.61
CA ILE A 468 -0.83 -2.39 21.33
C ILE A 468 -0.53 -3.38 22.46
N MET A 469 0.74 -3.51 22.86
CA MET A 469 1.18 -4.39 23.96
C MET A 469 0.49 -4.04 25.28
N GLY A 470 0.37 -2.74 25.61
CA GLY A 470 -0.30 -2.25 26.81
C GLY A 470 -1.78 -2.65 26.84
N VAL A 471 -2.48 -2.45 25.73
CA VAL A 471 -3.89 -2.86 25.57
C VAL A 471 -4.03 -4.38 25.71
N MET A 472 -3.22 -5.17 24.99
CA MET A 472 -3.26 -6.63 25.04
C MET A 472 -3.01 -7.16 26.45
N LYS A 473 -2.03 -6.59 27.16
CA LYS A 473 -1.72 -6.96 28.55
C LYS A 473 -2.90 -6.67 29.49
N LYS A 474 -3.52 -5.50 29.37
CA LYS A 474 -4.65 -5.09 30.22
C LYS A 474 -5.88 -5.97 29.95
N MET A 475 -6.11 -6.36 28.70
CA MET A 475 -7.19 -7.28 28.31
C MET A 475 -6.93 -8.76 28.66
N GLY A 476 -5.71 -9.11 29.09
CA GLY A 476 -5.33 -10.51 29.31
C GLY A 476 -5.26 -11.36 28.02
N LEU A 477 -5.10 -10.72 26.86
CA LEU A 477 -4.88 -11.41 25.60
C LEU A 477 -3.52 -12.12 25.60
N LYS A 478 -3.41 -13.20 24.85
CA LYS A 478 -2.17 -14.00 24.76
C LYS A 478 -1.56 -13.86 23.39
N ASP A 479 -0.26 -13.56 23.35
CA ASP A 479 0.55 -13.61 22.15
C ASP A 479 2.01 -13.90 22.53
N GLU A 480 2.59 -14.93 21.91
CA GLU A 480 3.91 -15.45 22.26
C GLU A 480 5.08 -14.54 21.83
N VAL A 481 4.83 -13.54 21.00
CA VAL A 481 5.87 -12.62 20.51
C VAL A 481 5.70 -11.25 21.13
N LEU A 482 4.53 -10.61 20.99
CA LEU A 482 4.32 -9.24 21.43
C LEU A 482 4.46 -9.08 22.95
N LEU A 483 3.97 -10.06 23.73
CA LEU A 483 3.98 -9.96 25.19
C LEU A 483 5.37 -10.24 25.83
N GLN A 484 6.35 -10.66 25.02
CA GLN A 484 7.75 -10.76 25.48
C GLN A 484 8.48 -9.41 25.47
N GLY A 485 7.90 -8.37 24.88
CA GLY A 485 8.44 -7.02 24.84
C GLY A 485 8.91 -6.56 23.47
N TYR A 486 9.19 -5.27 23.37
CA TYR A 486 9.46 -4.62 22.10
C TYR A 486 10.75 -5.10 21.41
N ASP A 487 11.82 -5.31 22.18
CA ASP A 487 13.08 -5.84 21.63
C ASP A 487 12.89 -7.26 21.08
N SER A 488 12.12 -8.11 21.79
CA SER A 488 11.79 -9.47 21.31
C SER A 488 10.98 -9.45 20.00
N TYR A 489 10.10 -8.46 19.85
CA TYR A 489 9.40 -8.23 18.60
C TYR A 489 10.36 -7.88 17.46
N MET A 490 11.31 -6.98 17.66
CA MET A 490 12.31 -6.63 16.66
C MET A 490 13.24 -7.79 16.32
N GLU A 491 13.68 -8.57 17.30
CA GLU A 491 14.46 -9.80 17.10
C GLU A 491 13.70 -10.83 16.26
N TYR A 492 12.41 -11.01 16.53
CA TYR A 492 11.57 -11.92 15.75
C TYR A 492 11.53 -11.52 14.27
N ILE A 493 11.42 -10.21 13.97
CA ILE A 493 11.43 -9.68 12.60
C ILE A 493 12.77 -9.96 11.89
N LEU A 494 13.88 -9.85 12.61
CA LEU A 494 15.24 -10.01 12.06
C LEU A 494 15.66 -11.47 11.88
N LYS A 495 15.09 -12.37 12.66
CA LYS A 495 15.47 -13.79 12.71
C LYS A 495 15.55 -14.49 11.33
N PRO A 496 14.58 -14.35 10.41
CA PRO A 496 14.67 -14.97 9.09
C PRO A 496 15.84 -14.46 8.24
N ALA A 497 16.25 -13.21 8.45
CA ALA A 497 17.39 -12.62 7.75
C ALA A 497 18.75 -13.02 8.32
N GLY A 498 18.76 -13.74 9.46
CA GLY A 498 19.99 -14.16 10.14
C GLY A 498 20.76 -13.00 10.78
N ILE A 499 20.06 -11.96 11.20
CA ILE A 499 20.61 -10.75 11.84
C ILE A 499 20.05 -10.66 13.26
N THR A 500 20.87 -10.30 14.23
CA THR A 500 20.43 -9.94 15.58
C THR A 500 20.17 -8.43 15.69
N LEU A 501 19.38 -8.04 16.69
CA LEU A 501 19.10 -6.62 16.95
C LEU A 501 20.38 -5.88 17.35
N GLU A 502 21.24 -6.52 18.15
CA GLU A 502 22.53 -5.97 18.59
C GLU A 502 23.47 -5.72 17.39
N GLU A 503 23.57 -6.70 16.49
CA GLU A 503 24.34 -6.54 15.25
C GLU A 503 23.82 -5.36 14.44
N LEU A 504 22.50 -5.28 14.24
CA LEU A 504 21.90 -4.19 13.45
C LEU A 504 22.13 -2.81 14.11
N LYS A 505 22.01 -2.72 15.44
CA LYS A 505 22.31 -1.49 16.20
C LYS A 505 23.78 -1.05 16.06
N SER A 506 24.71 -1.98 15.88
CA SER A 506 26.13 -1.67 15.68
C SER A 506 26.47 -1.18 14.26
N HIS A 507 25.52 -1.25 13.32
CA HIS A 507 25.70 -0.84 11.92
C HIS A 507 24.79 0.35 11.58
N PRO A 508 25.18 1.59 11.88
CA PRO A 508 24.33 2.77 11.68
C PRO A 508 23.99 3.06 10.21
N GLU A 509 24.75 2.49 9.26
CA GLU A 509 24.47 2.50 7.81
C GLU A 509 23.51 1.38 7.39
N GLY A 510 23.09 0.52 8.31
CA GLY A 510 22.34 -0.69 8.03
C GLY A 510 23.19 -1.80 7.43
N MET A 511 22.62 -2.99 7.30
CA MET A 511 23.32 -4.19 6.81
C MET A 511 22.46 -5.08 5.93
N GLN A 512 23.08 -5.90 5.10
CA GLN A 512 22.40 -6.93 4.31
C GLN A 512 22.03 -8.11 5.21
N GLY A 513 20.87 -8.71 4.94
CA GLY A 513 20.52 -9.99 5.55
C GLY A 513 21.55 -11.07 5.20
N LYS A 514 21.97 -11.85 6.19
CA LYS A 514 22.96 -12.92 6.00
C LYS A 514 22.40 -14.12 5.24
N ASN A 515 21.11 -14.38 5.40
CA ASN A 515 20.41 -15.52 4.80
C ASN A 515 19.65 -15.13 3.52
N LEU A 516 20.08 -14.07 2.82
CA LEU A 516 19.43 -13.64 1.59
C LEU A 516 19.62 -14.68 0.48
N ILE A 517 18.52 -15.10 -0.11
CA ILE A 517 18.48 -15.92 -1.30
C ILE A 517 18.23 -14.98 -2.49
N PRO A 518 19.19 -14.85 -3.42
CA PRO A 518 18.95 -14.11 -4.65
C PRO A 518 17.74 -14.70 -5.39
N PRO A 519 16.90 -13.89 -6.04
CA PRO A 519 15.79 -14.41 -6.81
C PRO A 519 16.35 -15.24 -7.97
N ALA A 520 15.91 -16.50 -8.09
CA ALA A 520 16.16 -17.29 -9.28
C ALA A 520 15.44 -16.67 -10.48
N GLU A 521 15.92 -16.93 -11.68
CA GLU A 521 15.22 -16.55 -12.91
C GLU A 521 14.36 -17.71 -13.39
N LYS A 522 13.24 -17.38 -14.02
CA LYS A 522 12.34 -18.35 -14.65
C LYS A 522 11.93 -19.48 -13.71
N THR A 523 11.58 -19.13 -12.48
CA THR A 523 11.15 -20.12 -11.46
C THR A 523 9.97 -20.96 -11.96
N TYR A 524 9.20 -20.43 -12.88
CA TYR A 524 8.08 -21.11 -13.53
C TYR A 524 8.50 -22.33 -14.40
N GLU A 525 9.77 -22.47 -14.75
CA GLU A 525 10.27 -23.67 -15.46
C GLU A 525 10.36 -24.89 -14.53
N THR A 526 10.44 -24.66 -13.22
CA THR A 526 10.59 -25.71 -12.20
C THR A 526 9.42 -25.79 -11.21
N GLN A 527 8.62 -24.75 -11.10
CA GLN A 527 7.50 -24.67 -10.17
C GLN A 527 6.27 -24.07 -10.88
N PRO A 528 5.06 -24.64 -10.71
CA PRO A 528 3.85 -24.06 -11.26
C PRO A 528 3.56 -22.69 -10.63
N PHE A 529 2.82 -21.85 -11.34
CA PHE A 529 2.27 -20.62 -10.77
C PHE A 529 1.24 -20.95 -9.67
N HIS A 530 1.13 -20.10 -8.66
CA HIS A 530 0.15 -20.25 -7.58
C HIS A 530 -1.26 -19.78 -7.98
N THR A 531 -1.66 -20.08 -9.20
CA THR A 531 -2.99 -19.84 -9.77
C THR A 531 -3.76 -21.17 -9.84
N PRO A 532 -5.07 -21.19 -9.95
CA PRO A 532 -5.84 -22.43 -10.11
C PRO A 532 -5.44 -23.29 -11.31
N SER A 533 -4.99 -22.67 -12.42
CA SER A 533 -4.52 -23.39 -13.61
C SER A 533 -3.06 -23.87 -13.51
N GLY A 534 -2.31 -23.41 -12.51
CA GLY A 534 -0.86 -23.60 -12.44
C GLY A 534 -0.07 -22.79 -13.47
N LYS A 535 -0.72 -21.89 -14.22
CA LYS A 535 -0.15 -21.03 -15.27
C LYS A 535 -0.46 -19.55 -14.99
N VAL A 536 0.17 -18.65 -15.74
CA VAL A 536 -0.26 -17.24 -15.83
C VAL A 536 -1.69 -17.19 -16.39
N GLU A 537 -2.62 -16.54 -15.70
CA GLU A 537 -4.02 -16.49 -16.09
C GLU A 537 -4.41 -15.14 -16.72
N LEU A 538 -4.39 -15.04 -18.05
CA LEU A 538 -4.99 -13.91 -18.76
C LEU A 538 -6.52 -13.94 -18.62
N LYS A 539 -7.11 -15.14 -18.50
CA LYS A 539 -8.48 -15.38 -18.08
C LYS A 539 -8.45 -15.97 -16.67
N SER A 540 -8.78 -15.17 -15.66
CA SER A 540 -8.70 -15.60 -14.27
C SER A 540 -9.81 -16.58 -13.91
N LEU A 541 -9.45 -17.77 -13.46
CA LEU A 541 -10.38 -18.78 -12.98
C LEU A 541 -11.03 -18.39 -11.64
N VAL A 542 -10.33 -17.64 -10.79
CA VAL A 542 -10.90 -17.12 -9.55
C VAL A 542 -12.04 -16.15 -9.85
N LEU A 543 -11.85 -15.22 -10.79
CA LEU A 543 -12.91 -14.27 -11.15
C LEU A 543 -14.06 -14.98 -11.91
N GLU A 544 -13.77 -15.91 -12.80
CA GLU A 544 -14.80 -16.71 -13.50
C GLU A 544 -15.68 -17.51 -12.54
N LYS A 545 -15.13 -18.02 -11.43
CA LYS A 545 -15.87 -18.71 -10.36
C LYS A 545 -17.05 -17.88 -9.84
N TYR A 546 -16.88 -16.58 -9.76
CA TYR A 546 -17.88 -15.66 -9.23
C TYR A 546 -18.64 -14.86 -10.30
N LYS A 547 -18.47 -15.21 -11.59
CA LYS A 547 -19.15 -14.52 -12.70
C LYS A 547 -20.68 -14.53 -12.56
N ALA A 548 -21.27 -15.68 -12.29
CA ALA A 548 -22.72 -15.81 -12.19
C ALA A 548 -23.31 -15.11 -10.97
N SER A 549 -22.60 -15.09 -9.85
CA SER A 549 -23.10 -14.56 -8.59
C SER A 549 -22.76 -13.07 -8.36
N HIS A 550 -21.64 -12.60 -8.90
CA HIS A 550 -21.11 -11.24 -8.63
C HIS A 550 -20.78 -10.47 -9.91
N GLY A 551 -21.02 -11.02 -11.08
CA GLY A 551 -20.75 -10.35 -12.37
C GLY A 551 -19.26 -10.14 -12.67
N TYR A 552 -18.35 -10.86 -11.99
CA TYR A 552 -16.92 -10.71 -12.25
C TYR A 552 -16.54 -11.29 -13.61
N GLU A 553 -15.58 -10.65 -14.26
CA GLU A 553 -15.12 -11.02 -15.59
C GLU A 553 -13.70 -11.59 -15.53
N GLY A 554 -13.54 -12.81 -16.06
CA GLY A 554 -12.25 -13.51 -16.07
C GLY A 554 -11.21 -12.86 -16.96
N LEU A 555 -11.60 -12.30 -18.10
CA LEU A 555 -10.74 -11.46 -18.94
C LEU A 555 -10.59 -10.05 -18.35
N PRO A 556 -9.52 -9.29 -18.68
CA PRO A 556 -9.36 -7.90 -18.28
C PRO A 556 -10.25 -6.97 -19.14
N VAL A 557 -11.55 -7.07 -18.93
CA VAL A 557 -12.55 -6.34 -19.73
C VAL A 557 -12.48 -4.85 -19.40
N TYR A 558 -12.53 -4.03 -20.45
CA TYR A 558 -12.60 -2.58 -20.33
C TYR A 558 -14.04 -2.08 -20.46
N HIS A 559 -14.46 -1.30 -19.48
CA HIS A 559 -15.73 -0.57 -19.48
C HIS A 559 -15.48 0.94 -19.59
N ASP A 560 -16.14 1.59 -20.53
CA ASP A 560 -16.04 3.04 -20.68
C ASP A 560 -17.09 3.75 -19.82
N TYR A 561 -16.73 4.07 -18.58
CA TYR A 561 -17.63 4.75 -17.65
C TYR A 561 -18.13 6.11 -18.09
N ARG A 562 -17.50 6.72 -19.10
CA ARG A 562 -17.99 7.97 -19.69
C ARG A 562 -19.29 7.75 -20.50
N THR A 563 -19.49 6.54 -20.98
CA THR A 563 -20.66 6.15 -21.78
C THR A 563 -21.59 5.18 -21.07
N GLU A 564 -21.09 4.45 -20.08
CA GLU A 564 -21.82 3.40 -19.37
C GLU A 564 -22.43 3.88 -18.04
N THR A 565 -22.29 5.15 -17.67
CA THR A 565 -22.89 5.72 -16.45
C THR A 565 -24.31 6.21 -16.70
N SER A 566 -25.15 6.11 -15.66
CA SER A 566 -26.50 6.71 -15.64
C SER A 566 -26.49 8.23 -15.42
N ILE A 567 -25.33 8.88 -15.44
CA ILE A 567 -25.19 10.31 -15.23
C ILE A 567 -25.67 11.06 -16.47
N ASP A 568 -26.63 11.94 -16.28
CA ASP A 568 -27.08 12.86 -17.32
C ASP A 568 -25.95 13.85 -17.65
N ARG A 569 -25.40 13.72 -18.87
CA ARG A 569 -24.28 14.54 -19.35
C ARG A 569 -24.72 15.94 -19.82
N GLU A 570 -26.00 16.15 -20.06
CA GLU A 570 -26.53 17.49 -20.35
C GLU A 570 -26.63 18.30 -19.05
N GLU A 571 -27.09 17.65 -17.96
CA GLU A 571 -27.15 18.26 -16.62
C GLU A 571 -25.76 18.37 -15.97
N TYR A 572 -24.91 17.35 -16.09
CA TYR A 572 -23.56 17.28 -15.50
C TYR A 572 -22.46 17.13 -16.57
N PRO A 573 -22.16 18.18 -17.36
CA PRO A 573 -21.24 18.09 -18.49
C PRO A 573 -19.77 17.98 -18.08
N LEU A 574 -19.44 18.36 -16.84
CA LEU A 574 -18.06 18.37 -16.34
C LEU A 574 -17.66 17.02 -15.73
N ILE A 575 -16.44 16.58 -15.98
CA ILE A 575 -15.82 15.41 -15.35
C ILE A 575 -14.89 15.91 -14.25
N LEU A 576 -15.19 15.54 -13.00
CA LEU A 576 -14.29 15.79 -11.88
C LEU A 576 -13.11 14.84 -11.95
N ASN A 577 -11.90 15.40 -12.11
CA ASN A 577 -10.66 14.65 -11.98
C ASN A 577 -9.98 15.02 -10.65
N THR A 578 -10.00 14.12 -9.69
CA THR A 578 -9.33 14.27 -8.40
C THR A 578 -7.84 13.95 -8.55
N GLY A 579 -7.10 14.85 -9.17
CA GLY A 579 -5.72 14.65 -9.58
C GLY A 579 -4.70 14.62 -8.44
N SER A 580 -3.44 14.85 -8.81
CA SER A 580 -2.29 14.65 -7.93
C SER A 580 -2.29 15.53 -6.69
N ARG A 581 -1.82 14.95 -5.61
CA ARG A 581 -1.55 15.64 -4.34
C ARG A 581 -0.45 16.69 -4.51
N LYS A 582 -0.55 17.76 -3.76
CA LYS A 582 0.58 18.69 -3.62
C LYS A 582 1.74 17.98 -2.91
N PRO A 583 3.02 18.32 -3.20
CA PRO A 583 4.17 17.63 -2.59
C PRO A 583 4.19 17.61 -1.07
N GLN A 584 3.60 18.60 -0.43
CA GLN A 584 3.51 18.72 1.04
C GLN A 584 2.40 17.86 1.67
N PHE A 585 1.52 17.24 0.89
CA PHE A 585 0.46 16.37 1.41
C PHE A 585 0.78 14.90 1.14
N PHE A 586 0.36 14.04 2.09
CA PHE A 586 0.32 12.61 1.88
C PHE A 586 -1.10 12.07 2.16
N HIS A 587 -1.39 11.48 3.31
CA HIS A 587 -2.75 11.10 3.69
C HIS A 587 -3.46 12.19 4.51
N ALA A 588 -2.74 13.19 4.93
CA ALA A 588 -3.25 14.36 5.64
C ALA A 588 -2.41 15.58 5.28
N ARG A 589 -2.91 16.75 5.60
CA ARG A 589 -2.14 17.99 5.54
C ARG A 589 -1.05 17.92 6.63
N LEU A 590 0.21 18.11 6.23
CA LEU A 590 1.27 18.40 7.19
C LEU A 590 1.20 19.89 7.54
N TYR A 591 0.92 20.17 8.79
CA TYR A 591 0.77 21.52 9.31
C TYR A 591 2.12 22.19 9.55
#